data_b69ad300526def357a0c7490755ec283
#
_entry.id   b69ad300526def357a0c7490755ec283
#
_cell.length_a   1.000
_cell.length_b   1.000
_cell.length_c   1.000
_cell.angle_alpha   90.00
_cell.angle_beta   90.00
_cell.angle_gamma   90.00
#
_symmetry.space_group_name_H-M   'P 1'
#
loop_
_entity.id
_entity.type
_entity.pdbx_description
1 polymer ?
#
loop_
_entity_poly.entity_id
_entity_poly.type
_entity_poly.pdbx_seq_one_letter_code
_entity_poly.pdbx_strand_id
1 'polypeptide(L)'
;MQYSKINFHFSFFLIFLTSCSSMNVSQEKVYSEDVRTVQASLSSSEISYDSEAIFANAIIYFEFDKSNLTTKSLQTLKSTVNALEENPAIGLTLSGHADERGTREYNLALGQRRAETVAEYLILNGINKSRITVKSYGEEMPAMLGQNEKSYAKNRRVEIN
;
A
#
# COMPACT_ATOMS: atom_id res chain seq x y z
N MET A 1 -2.86 53.87 -18.56
CA MET A 1 -2.13 53.39 -17.37
C MET A 1 -2.86 53.92 -16.13
N GLN A 2 -3.62 53.08 -15.47
CA GLN A 2 -4.31 53.48 -14.23
C GLN A 2 -4.28 52.30 -13.28
N TYR A 3 -3.50 52.45 -12.21
CA TYR A 3 -3.40 51.49 -11.14
C TYR A 3 -4.58 51.67 -10.18
N SER A 4 -5.43 50.67 -10.04
CA SER A 4 -6.48 50.62 -9.01
C SER A 4 -5.90 50.10 -7.71
N LYS A 5 -5.96 50.90 -6.66
CA LYS A 5 -5.53 50.61 -5.31
C LYS A 5 -6.66 49.80 -4.60
N ILE A 6 -6.35 48.58 -4.22
CA ILE A 6 -7.24 47.78 -3.37
C ILE A 6 -6.90 48.10 -1.93
N ASN A 7 -7.87 48.70 -1.21
CA ASN A 7 -7.79 48.97 0.22
C ASN A 7 -8.14 47.69 1.01
N PHE A 8 -7.20 47.25 1.82
CA PHE A 8 -7.38 46.15 2.75
C PHE A 8 -7.87 46.67 4.10
N HIS A 9 -9.15 46.48 4.41
CA HIS A 9 -9.70 46.83 5.73
C HIS A 9 -9.41 45.68 6.71
N PHE A 10 -8.54 45.98 7.66
CA PHE A 10 -8.23 45.13 8.79
C PHE A 10 -9.31 45.34 9.87
N SER A 11 -10.25 44.38 10.01
CA SER A 11 -11.25 44.41 11.07
C SER A 11 -10.73 43.66 12.29
N PHE A 12 -10.48 44.44 13.34
CA PHE A 12 -10.04 44.00 14.65
C PHE A 12 -11.25 43.46 15.45
N PHE A 13 -11.35 42.15 15.66
CA PHE A 13 -12.43 41.55 16.45
C PHE A 13 -11.94 41.27 17.86
N LEU A 14 -12.56 41.97 18.82
CA LEU A 14 -12.28 41.96 20.24
C LEU A 14 -12.81 40.66 20.87
N ILE A 15 -11.98 39.91 21.57
CA ILE A 15 -12.35 38.70 22.29
C ILE A 15 -12.79 39.09 23.70
N PHE A 16 -14.05 38.85 24.07
CA PHE A 16 -14.54 38.91 25.45
C PHE A 16 -14.31 37.57 26.12
N LEU A 17 -13.53 37.61 27.19
CA LEU A 17 -13.40 36.55 28.18
C LEU A 17 -14.53 36.73 29.25
N THR A 18 -15.35 35.72 29.43
CA THR A 18 -16.23 35.61 30.63
C THR A 18 -16.08 34.20 31.18
N SER A 19 -15.34 34.10 32.24
CA SER A 19 -15.67 33.74 33.61
C SER A 19 -16.37 32.41 33.89
N CYS A 20 -15.65 31.62 34.69
CA CYS A 20 -16.06 30.38 35.37
C CYS A 20 -17.40 30.48 36.12
N SER A 21 -18.14 29.38 36.08
CA SER A 21 -19.05 29.02 37.17
C SER A 21 -19.04 27.51 37.35
N SER A 22 -18.51 27.08 38.46
CA SER A 22 -18.53 25.71 38.95
C SER A 22 -19.95 25.44 39.54
N MET A 23 -20.64 24.41 39.00
CA MET A 23 -21.81 23.83 39.63
C MET A 23 -21.48 22.44 40.15
N ASN A 24 -21.45 22.32 41.48
CA ASN A 24 -21.62 21.08 42.20
C ASN A 24 -23.07 20.60 42.02
N VAL A 25 -23.25 19.41 41.48
CA VAL A 25 -24.54 18.70 41.54
C VAL A 25 -24.34 17.40 42.28
N SER A 26 -25.10 17.32 43.34
CA SER A 26 -25.22 16.24 44.31
C SER A 26 -25.57 14.91 43.67
N GLN A 27 -25.02 13.85 44.24
CA GLN A 27 -25.40 12.47 44.00
C GLN A 27 -26.88 12.26 44.28
N GLU A 28 -27.60 11.84 43.26
CA GLU A 28 -28.89 11.20 43.45
C GLU A 28 -28.82 9.74 42.98
N LYS A 29 -29.09 8.89 43.94
CA LYS A 29 -29.01 7.45 43.88
C LYS A 29 -30.34 6.96 43.29
N VAL A 30 -30.36 6.53 42.05
CA VAL A 30 -31.55 5.91 41.44
C VAL A 30 -31.20 4.54 40.85
N TYR A 31 -31.71 3.55 41.59
CA TYR A 31 -32.32 2.29 41.17
C TYR A 31 -31.74 1.53 39.98
N SER A 32 -31.21 0.37 40.32
CA SER A 32 -30.82 -0.68 39.38
C SER A 32 -32.05 -1.26 38.69
N GLU A 33 -32.19 -1.08 37.40
CA GLU A 33 -32.93 -1.96 36.53
C GLU A 33 -31.96 -2.68 35.59
N ASP A 34 -32.03 -4.01 35.66
CA ASP A 34 -31.32 -4.97 34.84
C ASP A 34 -31.63 -4.75 33.33
N VAL A 35 -30.92 -3.88 32.69
CA VAL A 35 -30.83 -3.91 31.22
C VAL A 35 -29.74 -4.90 30.86
N ARG A 36 -30.14 -6.16 30.65
CA ARG A 36 -29.32 -7.12 29.89
C ARG A 36 -29.04 -6.53 28.51
N THR A 37 -27.97 -5.78 28.39
CA THR A 37 -27.38 -5.48 27.12
C THR A 37 -26.85 -6.80 26.55
N VAL A 38 -27.66 -7.39 25.67
CA VAL A 38 -27.17 -8.44 24.78
C VAL A 38 -26.12 -7.75 23.91
N GLN A 39 -24.88 -7.80 24.39
CA GLN A 39 -23.73 -7.59 23.53
C GLN A 39 -23.77 -8.74 22.50
N ALA A 40 -24.42 -8.45 21.39
CA ALA A 40 -24.14 -9.20 20.18
C ALA A 40 -22.65 -8.95 19.88
N SER A 41 -21.81 -9.86 20.39
CA SER A 41 -20.48 -10.04 19.88
C SER A 41 -20.65 -10.46 18.42
N LEU A 42 -20.71 -9.44 17.54
CA LEU A 42 -20.34 -9.64 16.17
C LEU A 42 -18.87 -10.06 16.20
N SER A 43 -18.67 -11.36 16.35
CA SER A 43 -17.48 -12.02 15.91
C SER A 43 -17.36 -11.66 14.43
N SER A 44 -16.67 -10.54 14.15
CA SER A 44 -16.01 -10.38 12.88
C SER A 44 -15.03 -11.54 12.81
N SER A 45 -15.49 -12.68 12.30
CA SER A 45 -14.58 -13.64 11.70
C SER A 45 -13.89 -12.83 10.60
N GLU A 46 -12.75 -12.25 10.94
CA GLU A 46 -11.79 -11.80 9.95
C GLU A 46 -11.50 -13.07 9.16
N ILE A 47 -12.14 -13.17 8.00
CA ILE A 47 -11.70 -14.08 6.95
C ILE A 47 -10.37 -13.49 6.54
N SER A 48 -9.31 -13.86 7.24
CA SER A 48 -7.95 -13.63 6.78
C SER A 48 -7.80 -14.49 5.53
N TYR A 49 -8.13 -13.90 4.38
CA TYR A 49 -7.73 -14.47 3.11
C TYR A 49 -6.21 -14.55 3.18
N ASP A 50 -5.70 -15.76 3.20
CA ASP A 50 -4.27 -16.01 3.17
C ASP A 50 -3.77 -15.63 1.77
N SER A 51 -3.49 -14.34 1.59
CA SER A 51 -2.99 -13.80 0.32
C SER A 51 -1.69 -14.47 -0.10
N GLU A 52 -0.87 -14.94 0.86
CA GLU A 52 0.32 -15.74 0.59
C GLU A 52 -0.02 -17.07 -0.11
N ALA A 53 -1.11 -17.72 0.24
CA ALA A 53 -1.53 -18.96 -0.43
C ALA A 53 -2.01 -18.72 -1.86
N ILE A 54 -2.68 -17.58 -2.11
CA ILE A 54 -3.23 -17.24 -3.43
C ILE A 54 -2.12 -16.86 -4.41
N PHE A 55 -1.10 -16.13 -3.94
CA PHE A 55 0.03 -15.68 -4.76
C PHE A 55 1.30 -16.50 -4.53
N ALA A 56 1.20 -17.66 -3.85
CA ALA A 56 2.34 -18.55 -3.63
C ALA A 56 3.05 -18.80 -4.97
N ASN A 57 4.29 -18.31 -5.09
CA ASN A 57 5.13 -18.38 -6.30
C ASN A 57 4.81 -17.38 -7.43
N ALA A 58 4.02 -16.37 -7.23
CA ALA A 58 3.83 -15.31 -8.24
C ALA A 58 5.05 -14.37 -8.27
N ILE A 59 6.16 -14.85 -8.85
CA ILE A 59 7.41 -14.10 -9.01
C ILE A 59 7.64 -13.78 -10.47
N ILE A 60 7.87 -12.51 -10.77
CA ILE A 60 8.17 -11.99 -12.11
C ILE A 60 9.67 -11.72 -12.21
N TYR A 61 10.35 -12.38 -13.13
CA TYR A 61 11.78 -12.23 -13.35
C TYR A 61 12.07 -11.30 -14.52
N PHE A 62 13.21 -10.60 -14.43
CA PHE A 62 13.66 -9.62 -15.42
C PHE A 62 15.07 -9.92 -15.92
N GLU A 63 15.33 -9.47 -17.14
CA GLU A 63 16.69 -9.50 -17.71
C GLU A 63 17.58 -8.44 -17.03
N PHE A 64 18.88 -8.56 -17.24
CA PHE A 64 19.85 -7.60 -16.72
C PHE A 64 19.54 -6.19 -17.22
N ASP A 65 19.51 -5.25 -16.30
CA ASP A 65 19.28 -3.82 -16.54
C ASP A 65 17.98 -3.47 -17.29
N LYS A 66 16.99 -4.39 -17.25
CA LYS A 66 15.68 -4.18 -17.88
C LYS A 66 14.53 -4.22 -16.87
N SER A 67 13.47 -3.50 -17.22
CA SER A 67 12.17 -3.54 -16.55
C SER A 67 11.04 -4.04 -17.46
N ASN A 68 11.34 -4.46 -18.68
CA ASN A 68 10.34 -4.96 -19.64
C ASN A 68 9.90 -6.38 -19.27
N LEU A 69 8.59 -6.65 -19.41
CA LEU A 69 8.02 -7.97 -19.19
C LEU A 69 8.41 -8.93 -20.32
N THR A 70 8.81 -10.14 -19.95
CA THR A 70 9.04 -11.24 -20.88
C THR A 70 7.76 -12.00 -21.16
N THR A 71 7.72 -12.84 -22.21
CA THR A 71 6.56 -13.71 -22.50
C THR A 71 6.20 -14.60 -21.30
N LYS A 72 7.23 -15.12 -20.59
CA LYS A 72 7.01 -15.91 -19.38
C LYS A 72 6.40 -15.07 -18.25
N SER A 73 6.86 -13.85 -18.07
CA SER A 73 6.30 -12.91 -17.09
C SER A 73 4.82 -12.62 -17.39
N LEU A 74 4.47 -12.43 -18.66
CA LEU A 74 3.09 -12.18 -19.08
C LEU A 74 2.15 -13.36 -18.77
N GLN A 75 2.63 -14.60 -18.91
CA GLN A 75 1.86 -15.80 -18.56
C GLN A 75 1.57 -15.85 -17.04
N THR A 76 2.57 -15.61 -16.20
CA THR A 76 2.41 -15.55 -14.74
C THR A 76 1.44 -14.43 -14.35
N LEU A 77 1.60 -13.24 -14.94
CA LEU A 77 0.72 -12.09 -14.65
C LEU A 77 -0.73 -12.33 -15.07
N LYS A 78 -0.97 -13.04 -16.17
CA LYS A 78 -2.32 -13.42 -16.58
C LYS A 78 -3.01 -14.31 -15.53
N SER A 79 -2.28 -15.28 -14.98
CA SER A 79 -2.81 -16.11 -13.88
C SER A 79 -3.06 -15.29 -12.62
N THR A 80 -2.20 -14.31 -12.33
CA THR A 80 -2.37 -13.38 -11.20
C THR A 80 -3.62 -12.51 -11.38
N VAL A 81 -3.89 -11.99 -12.59
CA VAL A 81 -5.11 -11.23 -12.90
C VAL A 81 -6.35 -12.07 -12.59
N ASN A 82 -6.42 -13.30 -13.12
CA ASN A 82 -7.56 -14.18 -12.87
C ASN A 82 -7.79 -14.42 -11.37
N ALA A 83 -6.73 -14.70 -10.61
CA ALA A 83 -6.81 -14.89 -9.16
C ALA A 83 -7.32 -13.62 -8.43
N LEU A 84 -6.92 -12.43 -8.88
CA LEU A 84 -7.36 -11.15 -8.33
C LEU A 84 -8.82 -10.80 -8.68
N GLU A 85 -9.29 -11.24 -9.85
CA GLU A 85 -10.70 -11.09 -10.27
C GLU A 85 -11.61 -12.00 -9.44
N GLU A 86 -11.18 -13.23 -9.16
CA GLU A 86 -11.90 -14.18 -8.30
C GLU A 86 -11.93 -13.72 -6.82
N ASN A 87 -10.97 -12.87 -6.41
CA ASN A 87 -10.82 -12.41 -5.03
C ASN A 87 -10.79 -10.86 -4.96
N PRO A 88 -11.91 -10.17 -5.17
CA PRO A 88 -11.93 -8.70 -5.32
C PRO A 88 -11.57 -7.92 -4.05
N ALA A 89 -11.65 -8.53 -2.88
CA ALA A 89 -11.31 -7.90 -1.60
C ALA A 89 -9.80 -7.88 -1.29
N ILE A 90 -8.98 -8.70 -2.00
CA ILE A 90 -7.56 -8.83 -1.72
C ILE A 90 -6.80 -7.64 -2.32
N GLY A 91 -5.99 -6.98 -1.48
CA GLY A 91 -4.93 -6.07 -1.90
C GLY A 91 -3.62 -6.80 -2.06
N LEU A 92 -2.69 -6.23 -2.83
CA LEU A 92 -1.37 -6.82 -3.05
C LEU A 92 -0.24 -5.80 -2.91
N THR A 93 0.93 -6.30 -2.56
CA THR A 93 2.17 -5.52 -2.55
C THR A 93 3.11 -6.08 -3.61
N LEU A 94 3.60 -5.22 -4.47
CA LEU A 94 4.60 -5.53 -5.49
C LEU A 94 5.96 -5.09 -4.99
N SER A 95 6.81 -6.05 -4.66
CA SER A 95 8.15 -5.83 -4.10
C SER A 95 9.20 -5.97 -5.21
N GLY A 96 9.78 -4.84 -5.64
CA GLY A 96 10.76 -4.80 -6.71
C GLY A 96 12.19 -4.93 -6.23
N HIS A 97 12.99 -5.74 -6.94
CA HIS A 97 14.37 -6.08 -6.61
C HIS A 97 15.32 -5.96 -7.81
N ALA A 98 16.58 -5.74 -7.50
CA ALA A 98 17.69 -5.74 -8.45
C ALA A 98 18.79 -6.71 -8.01
N ASP A 99 19.71 -7.02 -8.90
CA ASP A 99 20.98 -7.66 -8.51
C ASP A 99 21.98 -6.60 -7.97
N GLU A 100 23.07 -7.04 -7.35
CA GLU A 100 24.03 -6.18 -6.67
C GLU A 100 24.91 -5.31 -7.60
N ARG A 101 24.78 -5.44 -8.91
CA ARG A 101 25.58 -4.68 -9.87
C ARG A 101 25.03 -3.27 -10.05
N GLY A 102 25.84 -2.27 -9.81
CA GLY A 102 25.46 -0.84 -9.91
C GLY A 102 25.58 -0.12 -8.60
N THR A 103 24.97 1.06 -8.50
CA THR A 103 24.86 1.78 -7.23
C THR A 103 23.55 1.45 -6.54
N ARG A 104 23.55 1.57 -5.23
CA ARG A 104 22.36 1.36 -4.38
C ARG A 104 21.16 2.17 -4.86
N GLU A 105 21.38 3.45 -5.17
CA GLU A 105 20.34 4.37 -5.64
C GLU A 105 19.80 3.94 -7.00
N TYR A 106 20.69 3.53 -7.91
CA TYR A 106 20.30 3.01 -9.21
C TYR A 106 19.45 1.76 -9.07
N ASN A 107 19.87 0.81 -8.24
CA ASN A 107 19.18 -0.46 -8.03
C ASN A 107 17.83 -0.26 -7.33
N LEU A 108 17.71 0.70 -6.41
CA LEU A 108 16.45 1.07 -5.81
C LEU A 108 15.47 1.62 -6.87
N ALA A 109 15.96 2.52 -7.75
CA ALA A 109 15.16 3.05 -8.84
C ALA A 109 14.78 1.98 -9.88
N LEU A 110 15.68 1.02 -10.17
CA LEU A 110 15.39 -0.09 -11.09
C LEU A 110 14.36 -1.05 -10.53
N GLY A 111 14.44 -1.39 -9.23
CA GLY A 111 13.44 -2.18 -8.53
C GLY A 111 12.07 -1.50 -8.56
N GLN A 112 12.03 -0.19 -8.34
CA GLN A 112 10.81 0.60 -8.43
C GLN A 112 10.19 0.54 -9.84
N ARG A 113 10.95 0.80 -10.88
CA ARG A 113 10.48 0.70 -12.29
C ARG A 113 9.93 -0.67 -12.63
N ARG A 114 10.57 -1.76 -12.15
CA ARG A 114 10.09 -3.13 -12.36
C ARG A 114 8.73 -3.36 -11.71
N ALA A 115 8.58 -2.97 -10.46
CA ALA A 115 7.33 -3.11 -9.74
C ALA A 115 6.21 -2.24 -10.35
N GLU A 116 6.52 -1.03 -10.80
CA GLU A 116 5.59 -0.15 -11.53
C GLU A 116 5.13 -0.77 -12.86
N THR A 117 6.04 -1.41 -13.62
CA THR A 117 5.69 -2.10 -14.86
C THR A 117 4.71 -3.26 -14.60
N VAL A 118 4.89 -4.01 -13.51
CA VAL A 118 3.94 -5.05 -13.10
C VAL A 118 2.60 -4.44 -12.68
N ALA A 119 2.62 -3.36 -11.88
CA ALA A 119 1.41 -2.64 -11.46
C ALA A 119 0.61 -2.13 -12.67
N GLU A 120 1.31 -1.52 -13.63
CA GLU A 120 0.70 -1.00 -14.86
C GLU A 120 0.02 -2.11 -15.67
N TYR A 121 0.67 -3.26 -15.82
CA TYR A 121 0.06 -4.44 -16.46
C TYR A 121 -1.22 -4.87 -15.76
N LEU A 122 -1.23 -4.98 -14.43
CA LEU A 122 -2.41 -5.38 -13.66
C LEU A 122 -3.55 -4.36 -13.82
N ILE A 123 -3.23 -3.05 -13.75
CA ILE A 123 -4.22 -1.98 -13.92
C ILE A 123 -4.84 -2.01 -15.32
N LEU A 124 -4.03 -2.18 -16.36
CA LEU A 124 -4.50 -2.28 -17.75
C LEU A 124 -5.41 -3.50 -17.97
N ASN A 125 -5.27 -4.54 -17.14
CA ASN A 125 -6.11 -5.73 -17.15
C ASN A 125 -7.26 -5.68 -16.12
N GLY A 126 -7.64 -4.48 -15.64
CA GLY A 126 -8.87 -4.29 -14.87
C GLY A 126 -8.70 -4.29 -13.35
N ILE A 127 -7.49 -4.50 -12.81
CA ILE A 127 -7.27 -4.47 -11.36
C ILE A 127 -7.24 -3.02 -10.87
N ASN A 128 -8.07 -2.72 -9.86
CA ASN A 128 -8.14 -1.36 -9.31
C ASN A 128 -6.81 -0.96 -8.66
N LYS A 129 -6.31 0.22 -9.03
CA LYS A 129 -5.06 0.79 -8.50
C LYS A 129 -5.04 0.87 -6.97
N SER A 130 -6.17 1.11 -6.33
CA SER A 130 -6.26 1.18 -4.86
C SER A 130 -5.93 -0.14 -4.15
N ARG A 131 -5.93 -1.26 -4.86
CA ARG A 131 -5.56 -2.58 -4.37
C ARG A 131 -4.06 -2.86 -4.46
N ILE A 132 -3.28 -2.00 -5.14
CA ILE A 132 -1.89 -2.25 -5.48
C ILE A 132 -0.99 -1.29 -4.71
N THR A 133 -0.08 -1.86 -3.92
CA THR A 133 1.01 -1.13 -3.27
C THR A 133 2.32 -1.49 -3.96
N VAL A 134 3.12 -0.49 -4.32
CA VAL A 134 4.44 -0.68 -4.95
C VAL A 134 5.52 -0.33 -3.94
N LYS A 135 6.53 -1.21 -3.80
CA LYS A 135 7.73 -0.99 -2.98
C LYS A 135 8.96 -1.44 -3.74
N SER A 136 10.08 -0.79 -3.50
CA SER A 136 11.38 -1.24 -4.00
C SER A 136 12.32 -1.50 -2.84
N TYR A 137 13.02 -2.60 -2.91
CA TYR A 137 14.12 -2.97 -2.04
C TYR A 137 15.48 -2.88 -2.75
N GLY A 138 15.49 -2.61 -4.09
CA GLY A 138 16.72 -2.60 -4.84
C GLY A 138 17.50 -3.90 -4.67
N GLU A 139 18.76 -3.79 -4.25
CA GLU A 139 19.65 -4.92 -3.98
C GLU A 139 19.62 -5.39 -2.51
N GLU A 140 18.91 -4.70 -1.62
CA GLU A 140 18.99 -4.88 -0.16
C GLU A 140 18.42 -6.22 0.33
N MET A 141 17.52 -6.83 -0.44
CA MET A 141 16.87 -8.10 -0.07
C MET A 141 17.08 -9.16 -1.16
N PRO A 142 18.30 -9.74 -1.27
CA PRO A 142 18.58 -10.75 -2.27
C PRO A 142 17.86 -12.07 -1.96
N ALA A 143 17.25 -12.67 -2.99
CA ALA A 143 16.67 -14.02 -2.89
C ALA A 143 17.76 -15.10 -2.91
N MET A 144 18.91 -14.79 -3.51
CA MET A 144 20.02 -15.71 -3.60
C MET A 144 21.34 -14.95 -3.46
N LEU A 145 22.16 -15.36 -2.51
CA LEU A 145 23.52 -14.83 -2.33
C LEU A 145 24.48 -15.43 -3.38
N GLY A 146 25.50 -14.65 -3.75
CA GLY A 146 26.57 -15.08 -4.64
C GLY A 146 26.74 -14.19 -5.86
N GLN A 147 27.99 -14.04 -6.30
CA GLN A 147 28.41 -13.15 -7.37
C GLN A 147 28.50 -13.90 -8.70
N ASN A 148 27.39 -14.44 -9.16
CA ASN A 148 27.29 -15.18 -10.42
C ASN A 148 25.91 -14.96 -11.06
N GLU A 149 25.83 -15.23 -12.37
CA GLU A 149 24.60 -14.97 -13.13
C GLU A 149 23.38 -15.75 -12.61
N LYS A 150 23.59 -16.93 -12.04
CA LYS A 150 22.49 -17.72 -11.46
C LYS A 150 21.86 -16.97 -10.26
N SER A 151 22.69 -16.41 -9.37
CA SER A 151 22.23 -15.61 -8.23
C SER A 151 21.61 -14.30 -8.71
N TYR A 152 22.28 -13.61 -9.62
CA TYR A 152 21.78 -12.35 -10.18
C TYR A 152 20.41 -12.50 -10.85
N ALA A 153 20.22 -13.56 -11.65
CA ALA A 153 18.95 -13.83 -12.31
C ALA A 153 17.80 -14.06 -11.32
N LYS A 154 18.10 -14.63 -10.13
CA LYS A 154 17.12 -14.82 -9.06
C LYS A 154 16.80 -13.51 -8.32
N ASN A 155 17.76 -12.60 -8.24
CA ASN A 155 17.61 -11.33 -7.56
C ASN A 155 16.84 -10.29 -8.41
N ARG A 156 16.94 -10.36 -9.74
CA ARG A 156 16.19 -9.50 -10.67
C ARG A 156 14.73 -9.91 -10.76
N ARG A 157 13.92 -9.51 -9.78
CA ARG A 157 12.54 -9.99 -9.67
C ARG A 157 11.59 -8.93 -9.12
N VAL A 158 10.31 -9.20 -9.29
CA VAL A 158 9.21 -8.60 -8.51
C VAL A 158 8.45 -9.74 -7.85
N GLU A 159 8.29 -9.65 -6.54
CA GLU A 159 7.45 -10.55 -5.75
C GLU A 159 6.05 -9.95 -5.61
N ILE A 160 5.02 -10.79 -5.73
CA ILE A 160 3.63 -10.41 -5.56
C ILE A 160 3.15 -11.06 -4.25
N ASN A 161 2.83 -10.19 -3.25
CA ASN A 161 2.45 -10.61 -1.87
C ASN A 161 1.11 -10.00 -1.46
#